data_ec6dc09a4e4c70b02f63afde8bd89464
#
_entry.id   ec6dc09a4e4c70b02f63afde8bd89464
#
_cell.length_a   1.000
_cell.length_b   1.000
_cell.length_c   1.000
_cell.angle_alpha   90.00
_cell.angle_beta   90.00
_cell.angle_gamma   90.00
#
_symmetry.space_group_name_H-M   'P 1'
#
loop_
_entity.id
_entity.type
_entity.pdbx_description
1 polymer ?
#
loop_
_entity_poly.entity_id
_entity_poly.type
_entity_poly.pdbx_seq_one_letter_code
_entity_poly.pdbx_strand_id
1 'polypeptide(L)'
;SNYIERMFKLLEHGDFYIIFKGGTGTISELGTAWVLAKLYLGHHKPFILYGEFWKEITEVLRRNLNIDEKEMSVFEIITRREDVLPTIEKFEKTMQEIKLEDGKR
;
A
#
# COMPACT_ATOMS: atom_id res chain seq x y z
N SER A 1 12.55 3.99 19.83
CA SER A 1 11.80 3.67 18.67
C SER A 1 10.35 4.10 18.82
N ASN A 2 9.77 4.41 17.75
CA ASN A 2 8.40 4.82 17.75
C ASN A 2 7.65 4.07 16.65
N TYR A 3 6.43 4.43 16.51
CA TYR A 3 5.52 3.86 15.56
C TYR A 3 6.03 3.98 14.11
N ILE A 4 6.57 5.13 13.76
CA ILE A 4 7.07 5.39 12.40
C ILE A 4 8.27 4.50 12.06
N GLU A 5 9.21 4.38 13.00
CA GLU A 5 10.36 3.50 12.81
C GLU A 5 9.93 2.05 12.61
N ARG A 6 8.93 1.63 13.35
CA ARG A 6 8.39 0.28 13.24
C ARG A 6 7.80 0.03 11.86
N MET A 7 7.08 1.01 11.35
CA MET A 7 6.52 0.94 10.00
C MET A 7 7.60 0.83 8.93
N PHE A 8 8.65 1.64 9.04
CA PHE A 8 9.75 1.59 8.09
C PHE A 8 10.40 0.21 8.08
N LYS A 9 10.63 -0.37 9.25
CA LYS A 9 11.21 -1.70 9.34
C LYS A 9 10.34 -2.77 8.69
N LEU A 10 9.05 -2.72 8.92
CA LEU A 10 8.12 -3.68 8.32
C LEU A 10 8.15 -3.58 6.79
N LEU A 11 8.17 -2.37 6.26
CA LEU A 11 8.20 -2.17 4.82
C LEU A 11 9.54 -2.58 4.21
N GLU A 12 10.65 -2.37 4.92
CA GLU A 12 11.98 -2.75 4.45
C GLU A 12 12.18 -4.26 4.38
N HIS A 13 11.61 -4.98 5.34
CA HIS A 13 11.84 -6.43 5.47
C HIS A 13 11.02 -7.29 4.52
N GLY A 14 10.30 -6.68 3.63
CA GLY A 14 9.63 -7.46 2.62
C GLY A 14 8.19 -7.85 2.92
N ASP A 15 7.67 -7.47 4.08
CA ASP A 15 6.31 -7.78 4.46
C ASP A 15 5.33 -6.83 3.78
N PHE A 16 4.17 -7.34 3.41
CA PHE A 16 3.11 -6.51 2.86
C PHE A 16 2.31 -5.91 4.01
N TYR A 17 1.93 -4.65 3.84
CA TYR A 17 1.23 -3.93 4.88
C TYR A 17 -0.28 -4.02 4.66
N ILE A 18 -1.01 -4.37 5.73
CA ILE A 18 -2.47 -4.42 5.68
C ILE A 18 -2.98 -3.45 6.72
N ILE A 19 -3.78 -2.49 6.30
CA ILE A 19 -4.31 -1.47 7.18
C ILE A 19 -5.79 -1.73 7.44
N PHE A 20 -6.13 -1.89 8.71
CA PHE A 20 -7.49 -2.16 9.16
C PHE A 20 -8.13 -0.88 9.69
N LYS A 21 -9.38 -0.99 10.10
CA LYS A 21 -10.07 0.13 10.74
C LYS A 21 -9.43 0.45 12.09
N GLY A 22 -9.26 1.75 12.35
CA GLY A 22 -8.68 2.21 13.61
C GLY A 22 -8.98 3.68 13.82
N GLY A 23 -8.11 4.35 14.53
CA GLY A 23 -8.27 5.77 14.85
C GLY A 23 -7.19 6.64 14.19
N THR A 24 -6.68 7.60 14.94
CA THR A 24 -5.67 8.54 14.43
C THR A 24 -4.38 7.85 14.01
N GLY A 25 -4.01 6.75 14.67
CA GLY A 25 -2.85 5.96 14.27
C GLY A 25 -3.00 5.39 12.87
N THR A 26 -4.22 5.01 12.50
CA THR A 26 -4.51 4.49 11.17
C THR A 26 -4.28 5.53 10.09
N ILE A 27 -4.58 6.79 10.38
CA ILE A 27 -4.32 7.89 9.44
C ILE A 27 -2.82 8.02 9.20
N SER A 28 -2.04 7.92 10.26
CA SER A 28 -0.58 7.96 10.16
C SER A 28 -0.03 6.77 9.37
N GLU A 29 -0.56 5.58 9.60
CA GLU A 29 -0.18 4.37 8.86
C GLU A 29 -0.44 4.54 7.36
N LEU A 30 -1.64 5.00 7.03
CA LEU A 30 -2.03 5.20 5.63
C LEU A 30 -1.11 6.20 4.96
N GLY A 31 -0.87 7.34 5.59
CA GLY A 31 -0.01 8.38 5.03
C GLY A 31 1.40 7.89 4.78
N THR A 32 2.00 7.23 5.77
CA THR A 32 3.36 6.73 5.65
C THR A 32 3.48 5.65 4.58
N ALA A 33 2.59 4.67 4.59
CA ALA A 33 2.61 3.59 3.60
C ALA A 33 2.43 4.13 2.18
N TRP A 34 1.54 5.09 2.04
CA TRP A 34 1.23 5.67 0.73
C TRP A 34 2.41 6.45 0.17
N VAL A 35 3.03 7.30 1.00
CA VAL A 35 4.20 8.07 0.57
C VAL A 35 5.35 7.15 0.16
N LEU A 36 5.62 6.12 0.96
CA LEU A 36 6.70 5.17 0.65
C LEU A 36 6.41 4.41 -0.65
N ALA A 37 5.18 3.95 -0.82
CA ALA A 37 4.80 3.23 -2.03
C ALA A 37 4.92 4.12 -3.26
N LYS A 38 4.57 5.40 -3.13
CA LYS A 38 4.68 6.36 -4.21
C LYS A 38 6.13 6.67 -4.57
N LEU A 39 6.97 6.92 -3.55
CA LEU A 39 8.37 7.27 -3.78
C LEU A 39 9.17 6.15 -4.42
N TYR A 40 8.83 4.93 -4.11
CA TYR A 40 9.56 3.76 -4.61
C TYR A 40 8.71 2.94 -5.57
N LEU A 41 7.92 3.64 -6.38
CA LEU A 41 7.03 2.98 -7.33
C LEU A 41 7.80 1.99 -8.19
N GLY A 42 7.37 0.74 -8.17
CA GLY A 42 8.05 -0.32 -8.90
C GLY A 42 9.12 -1.04 -8.09
N HIS A 43 9.60 -0.43 -7.02
CA HIS A 43 10.63 -1.01 -6.17
C HIS A 43 10.18 -1.15 -4.73
N HIS A 44 9.04 -0.55 -4.41
CA HIS A 44 8.52 -0.61 -3.07
C HIS A 44 7.15 -1.29 -3.07
N LYS A 45 6.78 -1.81 -1.93
CA LYS A 45 5.62 -2.67 -1.85
C LYS A 45 4.32 -1.90 -1.83
N PRO A 46 3.36 -2.31 -2.65
CA PRO A 46 2.01 -1.82 -2.49
C PRO A 46 1.44 -2.33 -1.18
N PHE A 47 0.33 -1.75 -0.75
CA PHE A 47 -0.27 -2.13 0.53
C PHE A 47 -1.76 -2.42 0.34
N ILE A 48 -2.35 -3.06 1.34
CA ILE A 48 -3.74 -3.47 1.32
C ILE A 48 -4.53 -2.62 2.33
N LEU A 49 -5.67 -2.13 1.89
CA LEU A 49 -6.64 -1.48 2.76
C LEU A 49 -7.80 -2.44 2.96
N TYR A 50 -7.98 -2.92 4.18
CA TYR A 50 -8.98 -3.93 4.47
C TYR A 50 -10.26 -3.31 5.04
N GLY A 51 -11.32 -3.37 4.28
CA GLY A 51 -12.63 -2.89 4.71
C GLY A 51 -13.34 -2.06 3.66
N GLU A 52 -14.65 -2.20 3.59
CA GLU A 52 -15.50 -1.48 2.64
C GLU A 52 -15.41 0.03 2.83
N PHE A 53 -15.27 0.48 4.08
CA PHE A 53 -15.21 1.90 4.41
C PHE A 53 -14.04 2.63 3.72
N TRP A 54 -12.99 1.92 3.35
CA TRP A 54 -11.85 2.53 2.67
C TRP A 54 -12.19 3.09 1.29
N LYS A 55 -13.23 2.54 0.66
CA LYS A 55 -13.67 3.02 -0.66
C LYS A 55 -14.12 4.48 -0.58
N GLU A 56 -14.89 4.80 0.45
CA GLU A 56 -15.35 6.17 0.66
C GLU A 56 -14.22 7.09 1.06
N ILE A 57 -13.39 6.66 2.00
CA ILE A 57 -12.29 7.48 2.50
C ILE A 57 -11.30 7.82 1.38
N THR A 58 -10.88 6.84 0.59
CA THR A 58 -9.91 7.07 -0.47
C THR A 58 -10.51 7.90 -1.60
N GLU A 59 -11.80 7.76 -1.89
CA GLU A 59 -12.45 8.56 -2.90
C GLU A 59 -12.55 10.02 -2.48
N VAL A 60 -12.84 10.29 -1.21
CA VAL A 60 -12.86 11.66 -0.68
C VAL A 60 -11.47 12.28 -0.78
N LEU A 61 -10.44 11.54 -0.44
CA LEU A 61 -9.05 12.01 -0.54
C LEU A 61 -8.69 12.30 -2.00
N ARG A 62 -9.05 11.42 -2.91
CA ARG A 62 -8.77 11.59 -4.32
C ARG A 62 -9.43 12.85 -4.89
N ARG A 63 -10.68 13.11 -4.50
CA ARG A 63 -11.43 14.27 -5.00
C ARG A 63 -10.94 15.59 -4.44
N ASN A 64 -10.42 15.59 -3.24
CA ASN A 64 -10.08 16.82 -2.53
C ASN A 64 -8.60 17.13 -2.44
N LEU A 65 -7.75 16.17 -2.72
CA LEU A 65 -6.31 16.34 -2.71
C LEU A 65 -5.74 16.10 -4.11
N ASN A 66 -4.50 16.52 -4.31
CA ASN A 66 -3.82 16.32 -5.59
C ASN A 66 -3.21 14.92 -5.67
N ILE A 67 -4.08 13.92 -5.80
CA ILE A 67 -3.68 12.52 -5.88
C ILE A 67 -4.11 12.00 -7.26
N ASP A 68 -3.15 11.56 -8.06
CA ASP A 68 -3.45 11.06 -9.40
C ASP A 68 -3.72 9.56 -9.39
N GLU A 69 -4.09 9.02 -10.57
CA GLU A 69 -4.41 7.61 -10.68
C GLU A 69 -3.23 6.70 -10.42
N LYS A 70 -2.03 7.14 -10.74
CA LYS A 70 -0.83 6.38 -10.49
C LYS A 70 -0.60 6.20 -9.00
N GLU A 71 -0.83 7.26 -8.23
CA GLU A 71 -0.75 7.18 -6.78
C GLU A 71 -1.85 6.31 -6.18
N MET A 72 -3.01 6.26 -6.84
CA MET A 72 -4.11 5.39 -6.41
C MET A 72 -3.84 3.91 -6.71
N SER A 73 -2.92 3.62 -7.59
CA SER A 73 -2.63 2.24 -7.99
C SER A 73 -1.71 1.48 -7.04
N VAL A 74 -1.15 2.18 -6.04
CA VAL A 74 -0.19 1.54 -5.12
C VAL A 74 -0.84 0.80 -3.96
N PHE A 75 -2.16 0.81 -3.89
CA PHE A 75 -2.87 0.04 -2.87
C PHE A 75 -4.07 -0.67 -3.51
N GLU A 76 -4.58 -1.65 -2.79
CA GLU A 76 -5.78 -2.34 -3.20
C GLU A 76 -6.71 -2.46 -2.00
N ILE A 77 -8.00 -2.20 -2.22
CA ILE A 77 -9.01 -2.31 -1.18
C ILE A 77 -9.64 -3.68 -1.28
N ILE A 78 -9.62 -4.43 -0.18
CA ILE A 78 -10.28 -5.73 -0.14
C ILE A 78 -11.27 -5.75 1.02
N THR A 79 -12.36 -6.47 0.81
CA THR A 79 -13.46 -6.51 1.77
C THR A 79 -13.71 -7.92 2.29
N ARG A 80 -12.99 -8.90 1.75
CA ARG A 80 -13.17 -10.31 2.10
C ARG A 80 -11.83 -10.93 2.46
N ARG A 81 -11.83 -11.71 3.52
CA ARG A 81 -10.62 -12.40 3.98
C ARG A 81 -9.99 -13.27 2.89
N GLU A 82 -10.84 -13.91 2.09
CA GLU A 82 -10.41 -14.83 1.02
C GLU A 82 -9.58 -14.15 -0.05
N ASP A 83 -9.67 -12.83 -0.16
CA ASP A 83 -8.96 -12.08 -1.19
C ASP A 83 -7.57 -11.61 -0.76
N VAL A 84 -7.19 -11.81 0.50
CA VAL A 84 -5.90 -11.36 1.02
C VAL A 84 -4.74 -12.05 0.33
N LEU A 85 -4.70 -13.38 0.36
CA LEU A 85 -3.59 -14.14 -0.25
C LEU A 85 -3.49 -13.94 -1.76
N PRO A 86 -4.60 -13.99 -2.52
CA PRO A 86 -4.52 -13.72 -3.95
C PRO A 86 -3.98 -12.33 -4.27
N THR A 87 -4.33 -11.34 -3.45
CA THR A 87 -3.86 -9.97 -3.64
C THR A 87 -2.35 -9.87 -3.38
N ILE A 88 -1.87 -10.52 -2.32
CA ILE A 88 -0.45 -10.56 -2.01
C ILE A 88 0.33 -11.25 -3.14
N GLU A 89 -0.17 -12.36 -3.64
CA GLU A 89 0.46 -13.08 -4.74
C GLU A 89 0.54 -12.22 -6.00
N LYS A 90 -0.51 -11.46 -6.28
CA LYS A 90 -0.54 -10.53 -7.40
C LYS A 90 0.53 -9.44 -7.25
N PHE A 91 0.67 -8.90 -6.04
CA PHE A 91 1.68 -7.90 -5.76
C PHE A 91 3.09 -8.46 -5.93
N GLU A 92 3.33 -9.65 -5.41
CA GLU A 92 4.63 -10.31 -5.53
C GLU A 92 5.01 -10.55 -6.99
N LYS A 93 4.06 -10.99 -7.79
CA LYS A 93 4.28 -11.22 -9.22
C LYS A 93 4.64 -9.92 -9.94
N THR A 94 3.91 -8.86 -9.66
CA THR A 94 4.17 -7.55 -10.25
C THR A 94 5.56 -7.05 -9.89
N MET A 95 5.96 -7.20 -8.64
CA MET A 95 7.28 -6.79 -8.18
C MET A 95 8.40 -7.59 -8.82
N GLN A 96 8.20 -8.88 -9.03
CA GLN A 96 9.17 -9.72 -9.71
C GLN A 96 9.35 -9.29 -11.17
N GLU A 97 8.26 -8.97 -11.86
CA GLU A 97 8.31 -8.49 -13.23
C GLU A 97 9.11 -7.20 -13.35
N ILE A 98 8.91 -6.28 -12.40
CA ILE A 98 9.63 -5.01 -12.35
C ILE A 98 11.12 -5.25 -12.13
N LYS A 99 11.49 -6.15 -11.22
CA LYS A 99 12.88 -6.50 -10.96
C LYS A 99 13.56 -7.09 -12.20
N LEU A 100 12.84 -7.91 -12.95
CA LEU A 100 13.38 -8.49 -14.17
C LEU A 100 13.64 -7.42 -15.23
N GLU A 101 12.75 -6.44 -15.36
CA GLU A 101 12.95 -5.33 -16.28
C GLU A 101 14.15 -4.49 -15.89
N ASP A 102 14.30 -4.18 -14.61
CA ASP A 102 15.44 -3.43 -14.11
C ASP A 102 16.74 -4.18 -14.33
N GLY A 103 16.73 -5.48 -14.18
CA GLY A 103 17.89 -6.31 -14.42
C GLY A 103 18.35 -6.37 -15.87
N LYS A 104 17.49 -5.97 -16.80
CA LYS A 104 17.80 -5.96 -18.23
C LYS A 104 18.38 -4.64 -18.69
N ARG A 105 18.37 -3.64 -17.83
CA ARG A 105 18.99 -2.34 -18.12
C ARG A 105 20.47 -2.37 -17.74
#